data_bb10ffc677f52b9d5cb54a67e5dc7bee
#
_entry.id   bb10ffc677f52b9d5cb54a67e5dc7bee
#
_cell.length_a   1.000
_cell.length_b   1.000
_cell.length_c   1.000
_cell.angle_alpha   90.00
_cell.angle_beta   90.00
_cell.angle_gamma   90.00
#
_symmetry.space_group_name_H-M   'P 1'
#
loop_
_entity.id
_entity.type
_entity.pdbx_description
1 polymer ?
#
loop_
_entity_poly.entity_id
_entity_poly.type
_entity_poly.pdbx_seq_one_letter_code
_entity_poly.pdbx_strand_id
1 'polypeptide(L)'
;MASTSRTFAVIPPATAEVLAPVLSDLADETIAAIAVEVPDYARAMEGEFGRAVRRGVEIAFQRFFRLVSDPSADVRSASEAYVNLGRGEYHAGRSLDALLAAYRVGARVAWRRFVEAGREGGLAPEVLYDLGEAIFAYIDENSAESADGYAQEQSAAAGEAQRRRRRLVRVLGEDPPASEEAIRTVAAAAADCSCA
;
A
#
# COMPACT_ATOMS: atom_id res chain seq x y z
N MET A 1 2.36 13.22 -8.83
CA MET A 1 3.11 14.09 -7.89
C MET A 1 2.77 15.59 -8.03
N ALA A 2 2.83 16.24 -9.19
CA ALA A 2 2.47 17.67 -9.31
C ALA A 2 0.98 17.98 -9.02
N SER A 3 0.10 17.00 -9.12
CA SER A 3 -1.34 17.18 -8.84
C SER A 3 -1.61 17.20 -7.33
N THR A 4 -1.09 16.25 -6.58
CA THR A 4 -1.30 16.11 -5.14
C THR A 4 -0.76 17.31 -4.36
N SER A 5 0.47 17.78 -4.65
CA SER A 5 1.02 18.98 -4.01
C SER A 5 0.16 20.24 -4.23
N ARG A 6 -0.48 20.38 -5.40
CA ARG A 6 -1.41 21.51 -5.66
C ARG A 6 -2.67 21.43 -4.83
N THR A 7 -3.20 20.24 -4.64
CA THR A 7 -4.42 20.02 -3.83
C THR A 7 -4.18 20.37 -2.36
N PHE A 8 -3.00 20.06 -1.83
CA PHE A 8 -2.65 20.45 -0.46
C PHE A 8 -2.34 21.95 -0.32
N ALA A 9 -1.87 22.62 -1.36
CA ALA A 9 -1.46 24.03 -1.31
C ALA A 9 -2.64 25.01 -1.08
N VAL A 10 -3.88 24.60 -1.30
CA VAL A 10 -5.06 25.42 -1.04
C VAL A 10 -5.56 25.32 0.41
N ILE A 11 -5.11 24.31 1.16
CA ILE A 11 -5.50 24.08 2.55
C ILE A 11 -4.69 25.02 3.46
N PRO A 12 -5.33 25.85 4.29
CA PRO A 12 -4.61 26.69 5.24
C PRO A 12 -3.76 25.83 6.21
N PRO A 13 -2.46 26.10 6.41
CA PRO A 13 -1.61 25.33 7.32
C PRO A 13 -2.13 25.20 8.75
N ALA A 14 -2.83 26.22 9.25
CA ALA A 14 -3.48 26.21 10.58
C ALA A 14 -4.53 25.08 10.72
N THR A 15 -5.02 24.53 9.61
CA THR A 15 -5.93 23.36 9.60
C THR A 15 -5.30 22.17 10.31
N ALA A 16 -3.97 21.98 10.18
CA ALA A 16 -3.26 20.90 10.85
C ALA A 16 -3.38 20.99 12.39
N GLU A 17 -3.38 22.21 12.96
CA GLU A 17 -3.52 22.39 14.40
C GLU A 17 -4.91 21.97 14.89
N VAL A 18 -5.95 22.28 14.11
CA VAL A 18 -7.34 21.90 14.41
C VAL A 18 -7.53 20.38 14.35
N LEU A 19 -6.85 19.71 13.42
CA LEU A 19 -6.95 18.27 13.23
C LEU A 19 -5.98 17.45 14.10
N ALA A 20 -4.95 18.05 14.68
CA ALA A 20 -3.94 17.37 15.47
C ALA A 20 -4.50 16.51 16.63
N PRO A 21 -5.55 16.93 17.37
CA PRO A 21 -6.09 16.11 18.46
C PRO A 21 -6.65 14.74 18.03
N VAL A 22 -7.11 14.59 16.80
CA VAL A 22 -7.68 13.30 16.34
C VAL A 22 -6.64 12.27 15.92
N LEU A 23 -5.37 12.69 15.76
CA LEU A 23 -4.29 11.81 15.30
C LEU A 23 -4.02 10.63 16.24
N SER A 24 -4.15 10.83 17.55
CA SER A 24 -3.87 9.80 18.55
C SER A 24 -4.73 8.55 18.36
N ASP A 25 -6.00 8.74 18.02
CA ASP A 25 -6.98 7.66 17.98
C ASP A 25 -7.27 7.18 16.55
N LEU A 26 -6.93 8.03 15.55
CA LEU A 26 -7.24 7.78 14.14
C LEU A 26 -6.61 6.48 13.60
N ALA A 27 -5.40 6.16 14.04
CA ALA A 27 -4.73 4.94 13.64
C ALA A 27 -5.43 3.70 14.19
N ASP A 28 -5.81 3.72 15.47
CA ASP A 28 -6.51 2.61 16.13
C ASP A 28 -7.90 2.39 15.53
N GLU A 29 -8.67 3.45 15.31
CA GLU A 29 -9.97 3.39 14.65
C GLU A 29 -9.85 2.84 13.23
N THR A 30 -8.85 3.27 12.48
CA THR A 30 -8.61 2.79 11.11
C THR A 30 -8.26 1.32 11.10
N ILE A 31 -7.37 0.86 11.98
CA ILE A 31 -6.98 -0.55 12.08
C ILE A 31 -8.19 -1.41 12.46
N ALA A 32 -9.00 -0.96 13.42
CA ALA A 32 -10.20 -1.67 13.82
C ALA A 32 -11.20 -1.77 12.65
N ALA A 33 -11.38 -0.70 11.88
CA ALA A 33 -12.26 -0.71 10.71
C ALA A 33 -11.73 -1.62 9.59
N ILE A 34 -10.41 -1.61 9.31
CA ILE A 34 -9.79 -2.51 8.33
C ILE A 34 -9.99 -3.97 8.74
N ALA A 35 -9.78 -4.31 10.02
CA ALA A 35 -9.96 -5.67 10.51
C ALA A 35 -11.40 -6.20 10.32
N VAL A 36 -12.39 -5.33 10.37
CA VAL A 36 -13.80 -5.68 10.18
C VAL A 36 -14.18 -5.75 8.69
N GLU A 37 -13.70 -4.80 7.88
CA GLU A 37 -14.19 -4.61 6.52
C GLU A 37 -13.35 -5.29 5.44
N VAL A 38 -12.10 -5.68 5.75
CA VAL A 38 -11.18 -6.32 4.80
C VAL A 38 -10.82 -7.72 5.29
N PRO A 39 -11.50 -8.78 4.81
CA PRO A 39 -11.34 -10.14 5.32
C PRO A 39 -9.91 -10.68 5.28
N ASP A 40 -9.11 -10.30 4.27
CA ASP A 40 -7.72 -10.71 4.10
C ASP A 40 -6.83 -10.20 5.25
N TYR A 41 -7.21 -9.10 5.87
CA TYR A 41 -6.52 -8.52 7.02
C TYR A 41 -7.06 -9.01 8.37
N ALA A 42 -8.32 -9.41 8.45
CA ALA A 42 -8.99 -9.77 9.70
C ALA A 42 -8.26 -10.86 10.49
N ARG A 43 -7.70 -11.87 9.79
CA ARG A 43 -6.96 -13.00 10.40
C ARG A 43 -5.51 -12.69 10.74
N ALA A 44 -4.95 -11.65 10.15
CA ALA A 44 -3.52 -11.36 10.19
C ALA A 44 -3.17 -10.19 11.12
N MET A 45 -4.16 -9.56 11.79
CA MET A 45 -3.92 -8.37 12.64
C MET A 45 -3.13 -8.65 13.91
N GLU A 46 -2.80 -9.92 14.19
CA GLU A 46 -1.95 -10.30 15.31
C GLU A 46 -0.47 -10.46 14.90
N GLY A 47 0.44 -10.36 15.87
CA GLY A 47 1.86 -10.61 15.65
C GLY A 47 2.59 -9.53 14.82
N GLU A 48 3.54 -9.96 14.00
CA GLU A 48 4.39 -9.03 13.23
C GLU A 48 3.63 -8.29 12.15
N PHE A 49 2.69 -8.95 11.50
CA PHE A 49 1.88 -8.34 10.46
C PHE A 49 1.01 -7.22 11.03
N GLY A 50 0.29 -7.45 12.12
CA GLY A 50 -0.52 -6.40 12.76
C GLY A 50 0.31 -5.18 13.17
N ARG A 51 1.54 -5.41 13.68
CA ARG A 51 2.49 -4.32 13.95
C ARG A 51 2.93 -3.59 12.69
N ALA A 52 3.12 -4.31 11.56
CA ALA A 52 3.49 -3.69 10.29
C ALA A 52 2.34 -2.85 9.72
N VAL A 53 1.10 -3.35 9.78
CA VAL A 53 -0.09 -2.59 9.37
C VAL A 53 -0.23 -1.32 10.22
N ARG A 54 -0.11 -1.44 11.55
CA ARG A 54 -0.15 -0.28 12.45
C ARG A 54 0.87 0.79 12.06
N ARG A 55 2.13 0.41 11.90
CA ARG A 55 3.17 1.35 11.46
C ARG A 55 2.87 1.98 10.11
N GLY A 56 2.35 1.20 9.16
CA GLY A 56 1.95 1.70 7.84
C GLY A 56 0.86 2.76 7.92
N VAL A 57 -0.17 2.51 8.73
CA VAL A 57 -1.28 3.46 8.97
C VAL A 57 -0.79 4.74 9.66
N GLU A 58 0.04 4.60 10.70
CA GLU A 58 0.63 5.75 11.40
C GLU A 58 1.49 6.61 10.46
N ILE A 59 2.36 5.99 9.65
CA ILE A 59 3.18 6.69 8.65
C ILE A 59 2.31 7.40 7.62
N ALA A 60 1.23 6.76 7.15
CA ALA A 60 0.31 7.35 6.19
C ALA A 60 -0.34 8.63 6.73
N PHE A 61 -0.83 8.60 7.97
CA PHE A 61 -1.41 9.79 8.60
C PHE A 61 -0.37 10.86 8.89
N GLN A 62 0.79 10.51 9.42
CA GLN A 62 1.87 11.48 9.65
C GLN A 62 2.29 12.19 8.35
N ARG A 63 2.37 11.46 7.24
CA ARG A 63 2.65 12.03 5.92
C ARG A 63 1.55 12.97 5.46
N PHE A 64 0.28 12.55 5.57
CA PHE A 64 -0.87 13.38 5.21
C PHE A 64 -0.86 14.71 5.99
N PHE A 65 -0.70 14.65 7.30
CA PHE A 65 -0.63 15.84 8.15
C PHE A 65 0.56 16.74 7.85
N ARG A 66 1.72 16.14 7.51
CA ARG A 66 2.88 16.93 7.06
C ARG A 66 2.56 17.69 5.80
N LEU A 67 1.87 17.09 4.83
CA LEU A 67 1.45 17.76 3.59
C LEU A 67 0.42 18.86 3.84
N VAL A 68 -0.49 18.69 4.80
CA VAL A 68 -1.42 19.75 5.22
C VAL A 68 -0.67 20.92 5.85
N SER A 69 0.34 20.65 6.68
CA SER A 69 1.15 21.68 7.34
C SER A 69 2.12 22.38 6.41
N ASP A 70 2.73 21.62 5.49
CA ASP A 70 3.71 22.07 4.51
C ASP A 70 3.53 21.32 3.18
N PRO A 71 2.80 21.90 2.22
CA PRO A 71 2.59 21.30 0.90
C PRO A 71 3.86 21.12 0.07
N SER A 72 4.96 21.79 0.46
CA SER A 72 6.27 21.70 -0.21
C SER A 72 7.19 20.62 0.38
N ALA A 73 6.74 19.94 1.44
CA ALA A 73 7.52 18.90 2.10
C ALA A 73 7.96 17.81 1.10
N ASP A 74 9.24 17.42 1.18
CA ASP A 74 9.74 16.33 0.34
C ASP A 74 9.18 15.00 0.81
N VAL A 75 8.32 14.42 -0.03
CA VAL A 75 7.63 13.15 0.22
C VAL A 75 8.17 11.99 -0.62
N ARG A 76 9.33 12.16 -1.31
CA ARG A 76 9.89 11.14 -2.22
C ARG A 76 10.26 9.84 -1.51
N SER A 77 10.82 9.92 -0.31
CA SER A 77 11.12 8.73 0.51
C SER A 77 9.87 7.94 0.89
N ALA A 78 8.72 8.58 0.86
CA ALA A 78 7.45 7.93 1.17
C ALA A 78 6.82 7.24 -0.06
N SER A 79 7.12 7.69 -1.28
CA SER A 79 6.75 6.98 -2.52
C SER A 79 7.35 5.57 -2.54
N GLU A 80 8.63 5.42 -2.22
CA GLU A 80 9.28 4.12 -2.10
C GLU A 80 8.61 3.22 -1.05
N ALA A 81 8.08 3.80 0.03
CA ALA A 81 7.39 3.03 1.06
C ALA A 81 6.12 2.36 0.53
N TYR A 82 5.33 3.05 -0.30
CA TYR A 82 4.12 2.46 -0.89
C TYR A 82 4.42 1.46 -2.00
N VAL A 83 5.45 1.68 -2.81
CA VAL A 83 5.96 0.67 -3.76
C VAL A 83 6.38 -0.59 -3.00
N ASN A 84 7.13 -0.44 -1.91
CA ASN A 84 7.56 -1.58 -1.08
C ASN A 84 6.39 -2.26 -0.36
N LEU A 85 5.34 -1.51 -0.01
CA LEU A 85 4.12 -2.08 0.56
C LEU A 85 3.42 -2.97 -0.46
N GLY A 86 3.27 -2.53 -1.70
CA GLY A 86 2.72 -3.35 -2.79
C GLY A 86 3.53 -4.63 -3.04
N ARG A 87 4.86 -4.54 -3.05
CA ARG A 87 5.75 -5.71 -3.13
C ARG A 87 5.54 -6.67 -1.97
N GLY A 88 5.45 -6.14 -0.74
CA GLY A 88 5.22 -6.92 0.48
C GLY A 88 3.90 -7.68 0.44
N GLU A 89 2.83 -7.09 -0.09
CA GLU A 89 1.54 -7.76 -0.26
C GLU A 89 1.64 -8.93 -1.24
N TYR A 90 2.34 -8.75 -2.37
CA TYR A 90 2.58 -9.84 -3.33
C TYR A 90 3.33 -11.01 -2.67
N HIS A 91 4.42 -10.75 -1.96
CA HIS A 91 5.21 -11.80 -1.28
C HIS A 91 4.45 -12.48 -0.14
N ALA A 92 3.52 -11.79 0.47
CA ALA A 92 2.65 -12.35 1.50
C ALA A 92 1.45 -13.14 0.95
N GLY A 93 1.32 -13.24 -0.38
CA GLY A 93 0.21 -13.94 -1.04
C GLY A 93 -1.14 -13.23 -0.88
N ARG A 94 -1.16 -11.93 -0.53
CA ARG A 94 -2.38 -11.14 -0.44
C ARG A 94 -2.67 -10.41 -1.75
N SER A 95 -3.93 -10.14 -2.00
CA SER A 95 -4.35 -9.45 -3.22
C SER A 95 -4.08 -7.95 -3.15
N LEU A 96 -3.78 -7.33 -4.29
CA LEU A 96 -3.73 -5.89 -4.41
C LEU A 96 -5.08 -5.25 -4.04
N ASP A 97 -6.19 -5.91 -4.38
CA ASP A 97 -7.54 -5.42 -4.07
C ASP A 97 -7.78 -5.28 -2.57
N ALA A 98 -7.23 -6.18 -1.75
CA ALA A 98 -7.30 -6.10 -0.29
C ALA A 98 -6.57 -4.86 0.24
N LEU A 99 -5.37 -4.57 -0.29
CA LEU A 99 -4.62 -3.36 0.07
C LEU A 99 -5.37 -2.09 -0.32
N LEU A 100 -5.89 -2.03 -1.56
CA LEU A 100 -6.67 -0.88 -2.02
C LEU A 100 -8.00 -0.71 -1.24
N ALA A 101 -8.61 -1.82 -0.80
CA ALA A 101 -9.76 -1.78 0.09
C ALA A 101 -9.39 -1.17 1.46
N ALA A 102 -8.25 -1.56 2.03
CA ALA A 102 -7.77 -0.99 3.28
C ALA A 102 -7.53 0.53 3.18
N TYR A 103 -6.97 1.02 2.06
CA TYR A 103 -6.82 2.46 1.81
C TYR A 103 -8.18 3.19 1.79
N ARG A 104 -9.18 2.62 1.10
CA ARG A 104 -10.54 3.21 1.07
C ARG A 104 -11.20 3.24 2.45
N VAL A 105 -10.99 2.20 3.26
CA VAL A 105 -11.46 2.17 4.66
C VAL A 105 -10.80 3.30 5.45
N GLY A 106 -9.47 3.41 5.40
CA GLY A 106 -8.71 4.46 6.08
C GLY A 106 -9.15 5.86 5.66
N ALA A 107 -9.36 6.10 4.36
CA ALA A 107 -9.86 7.37 3.85
C ALA A 107 -11.23 7.75 4.44
N ARG A 108 -12.15 6.78 4.54
CA ARG A 108 -13.49 7.03 5.11
C ARG A 108 -13.45 7.34 6.60
N VAL A 109 -12.60 6.63 7.34
CA VAL A 109 -12.40 6.89 8.78
C VAL A 109 -11.82 8.28 8.96
N ALA A 110 -10.74 8.60 8.24
CA ALA A 110 -10.09 9.91 8.29
C ALA A 110 -11.08 11.04 7.94
N TRP A 111 -11.82 10.89 6.84
CA TRP A 111 -12.80 11.90 6.41
C TRP A 111 -13.83 12.21 7.49
N ARG A 112 -14.43 11.18 8.11
CA ARG A 112 -15.42 11.37 9.18
C ARG A 112 -14.85 12.14 10.36
N ARG A 113 -13.66 11.73 10.82
CA ARG A 113 -12.98 12.36 11.96
C ARG A 113 -12.55 13.79 11.66
N PHE A 114 -12.09 14.08 10.44
CA PHE A 114 -11.69 15.42 10.03
C PHE A 114 -12.88 16.36 9.90
N VAL A 115 -14.02 15.89 9.38
CA VAL A 115 -15.25 16.70 9.34
C VAL A 115 -15.73 17.01 10.74
N GLU A 116 -15.73 16.03 11.66
CA GLU A 116 -16.14 16.23 13.05
C GLU A 116 -15.24 17.27 13.74
N ALA A 117 -13.93 17.04 13.77
CA ALA A 117 -12.96 17.93 14.39
C ALA A 117 -12.93 19.32 13.72
N GLY A 118 -13.02 19.38 12.40
CA GLY A 118 -13.02 20.64 11.68
C GLY A 118 -14.27 21.50 12.00
N ARG A 119 -15.43 20.87 12.12
CA ARG A 119 -16.67 21.57 12.53
C ARG A 119 -16.58 22.07 13.97
N GLU A 120 -16.07 21.26 14.88
CA GLU A 120 -15.86 21.63 16.28
C GLU A 120 -14.81 22.75 16.41
N GLY A 121 -13.75 22.68 15.62
CA GLY A 121 -12.68 23.68 15.56
C GLY A 121 -13.00 24.93 14.72
N GLY A 122 -14.22 25.02 14.15
CA GLY A 122 -14.69 26.19 13.41
C GLY A 122 -14.06 26.37 12.03
N LEU A 123 -13.60 25.31 11.39
CA LEU A 123 -13.13 25.38 9.99
C LEU A 123 -14.29 25.73 9.05
N ALA A 124 -14.01 26.58 8.06
CA ALA A 124 -14.97 26.91 7.02
C ALA A 124 -15.32 25.66 6.18
N PRO A 125 -16.56 25.52 5.68
CA PRO A 125 -16.96 24.40 4.85
C PRO A 125 -16.07 24.18 3.64
N GLU A 126 -15.56 25.23 3.02
CA GLU A 126 -14.67 25.21 1.87
C GLU A 126 -13.37 24.47 2.20
N VAL A 127 -12.79 24.70 3.39
CA VAL A 127 -11.59 24.01 3.87
C VAL A 127 -11.86 22.49 4.04
N LEU A 128 -13.06 22.13 4.47
CA LEU A 128 -13.45 20.72 4.57
C LEU A 128 -13.59 20.08 3.18
N TYR A 129 -14.09 20.81 2.19
CA TYR A 129 -14.13 20.30 0.80
C TYR A 129 -12.71 20.10 0.25
N ASP A 130 -11.81 21.07 0.46
CA ASP A 130 -10.40 20.96 0.05
C ASP A 130 -9.70 19.78 0.74
N LEU A 131 -9.98 19.54 2.02
CA LEU A 131 -9.51 18.35 2.74
C LEU A 131 -10.02 17.04 2.13
N GLY A 132 -11.27 17.00 1.68
CA GLY A 132 -11.85 15.85 0.98
C GLY A 132 -11.11 15.58 -0.33
N GLU A 133 -10.88 16.60 -1.15
CA GLU A 133 -10.09 16.47 -2.38
C GLU A 133 -8.66 16.00 -2.10
N ALA A 134 -8.03 16.53 -1.05
CA ALA A 134 -6.69 16.12 -0.65
C ALA A 134 -6.63 14.63 -0.23
N ILE A 135 -7.64 14.14 0.50
CA ILE A 135 -7.74 12.71 0.84
C ILE A 135 -7.83 11.86 -0.42
N PHE A 136 -8.70 12.21 -1.38
CA PHE A 136 -8.83 11.44 -2.62
C PHE A 136 -7.53 11.44 -3.42
N ALA A 137 -6.92 12.61 -3.63
CA ALA A 137 -5.65 12.72 -4.36
C ALA A 137 -4.53 11.91 -3.68
N TYR A 138 -4.48 11.91 -2.35
CA TYR A 138 -3.52 11.16 -1.56
C TYR A 138 -3.70 9.65 -1.69
N ILE A 139 -4.93 9.17 -1.63
CA ILE A 139 -5.24 7.74 -1.78
C ILE A 139 -4.98 7.25 -3.21
N ASP A 140 -5.29 8.06 -4.21
CA ASP A 140 -5.02 7.71 -5.60
C ASP A 140 -3.51 7.56 -5.87
N GLU A 141 -2.68 8.48 -5.35
CA GLU A 141 -1.22 8.41 -5.48
C GLU A 141 -0.66 7.16 -4.78
N ASN A 142 -1.04 6.93 -3.52
CA ASN A 142 -0.59 5.76 -2.76
C ASN A 142 -1.04 4.44 -3.41
N SER A 143 -2.24 4.41 -3.98
CA SER A 143 -2.79 3.25 -4.69
C SER A 143 -2.00 2.94 -5.95
N ALA A 144 -1.65 3.97 -6.74
CA ALA A 144 -0.85 3.82 -7.95
C ALA A 144 0.56 3.30 -7.62
N GLU A 145 1.23 3.89 -6.63
CA GLU A 145 2.57 3.47 -6.19
C GLU A 145 2.58 2.01 -5.69
N SER A 146 1.57 1.62 -4.93
CA SER A 146 1.45 0.23 -4.44
C SER A 146 1.14 -0.75 -5.57
N ALA A 147 0.30 -0.36 -6.53
CA ALA A 147 0.01 -1.16 -7.71
C ALA A 147 1.26 -1.38 -8.56
N ASP A 148 2.09 -0.35 -8.72
CA ASP A 148 3.36 -0.46 -9.44
C ASP A 148 4.30 -1.45 -8.76
N GLY A 149 4.45 -1.38 -7.44
CA GLY A 149 5.27 -2.32 -6.67
C GLY A 149 4.78 -3.75 -6.78
N TYR A 150 3.48 -3.97 -6.65
CA TYR A 150 2.85 -5.29 -6.79
C TYR A 150 3.05 -5.87 -8.20
N ALA A 151 2.81 -5.08 -9.25
CA ALA A 151 2.96 -5.50 -10.64
C ALA A 151 4.41 -5.82 -11.00
N GLN A 152 5.39 -5.09 -10.45
CA GLN A 152 6.81 -5.38 -10.63
C GLN A 152 7.18 -6.77 -10.12
N GLU A 153 6.76 -7.14 -8.90
CA GLU A 153 7.02 -8.46 -8.33
C GLU A 153 6.31 -9.57 -9.11
N GLN A 154 5.04 -9.35 -9.46
CA GLN A 154 4.28 -10.30 -10.28
C GLN A 154 4.97 -10.56 -11.62
N SER A 155 5.46 -9.52 -12.29
CA SER A 155 6.16 -9.63 -13.57
C SER A 155 7.51 -10.33 -13.42
N ALA A 156 8.26 -10.05 -12.36
CA ALA A 156 9.53 -10.69 -12.06
C ALA A 156 9.35 -12.19 -11.83
N ALA A 157 8.35 -12.58 -11.03
CA ALA A 157 8.03 -14.00 -10.77
C ALA A 157 7.61 -14.74 -12.04
N ALA A 158 6.74 -14.14 -12.87
CA ALA A 158 6.34 -14.72 -14.16
C ALA A 158 7.54 -14.91 -15.11
N GLY A 159 8.43 -13.92 -15.17
CA GLY A 159 9.67 -14.01 -15.98
C GLY A 159 10.61 -15.10 -15.49
N GLU A 160 10.73 -15.31 -14.19
CA GLU A 160 11.54 -16.38 -13.63
C GLU A 160 10.95 -17.76 -13.92
N ALA A 161 9.65 -17.94 -13.73
CA ALA A 161 8.95 -19.19 -14.09
C ALA A 161 9.13 -19.54 -15.56
N GLN A 162 9.05 -18.54 -16.45
CA GLN A 162 9.28 -18.75 -17.88
C GLN A 162 10.74 -19.13 -18.20
N ARG A 163 11.73 -18.54 -17.53
CA ARG A 163 13.14 -18.91 -17.66
C ARG A 163 13.38 -20.34 -17.20
N ARG A 164 12.82 -20.75 -16.06
CA ARG A 164 12.90 -22.13 -15.54
C ARG A 164 12.27 -23.13 -16.51
N ARG A 165 11.09 -22.81 -17.04
CA ARG A 165 10.42 -23.65 -18.05
C ARG A 165 11.25 -23.82 -19.33
N ARG A 166 11.83 -22.75 -19.86
CA ARG A 166 12.70 -22.81 -21.05
C ARG A 166 13.96 -23.63 -20.79
N ARG A 167 14.54 -23.51 -19.58
CA ARG A 167 15.69 -24.32 -19.19
C ARG A 167 15.34 -25.82 -19.17
N LEU A 168 14.20 -26.19 -18.61
CA LEU A 168 13.71 -27.55 -18.56
C LEU A 168 13.52 -28.12 -19.98
N VAL A 169 12.83 -27.40 -20.87
CA VAL A 169 12.60 -27.80 -22.26
C VAL A 169 13.94 -28.04 -23.01
N ARG A 170 14.93 -27.16 -22.78
CA ARG A 170 16.25 -27.31 -23.39
C ARG A 170 16.95 -28.59 -22.93
N VAL A 171 16.99 -28.85 -21.61
CA VAL A 171 17.64 -30.06 -21.06
C VAL A 171 16.97 -31.33 -21.54
N LEU A 172 15.65 -31.34 -21.74
CA LEU A 172 14.91 -32.48 -22.26
C LEU A 172 15.16 -32.69 -23.77
N GLY A 173 15.56 -31.66 -24.52
CA GLY A 173 15.81 -31.67 -25.96
C GLY A 173 17.29 -31.82 -26.35
N GLU A 174 18.22 -32.01 -25.39
CA GLU A 174 19.64 -32.23 -25.69
C GLU A 174 19.89 -33.61 -26.34
N ASP A 175 20.75 -33.66 -27.37
CA ASP A 175 21.21 -34.87 -28.01
C ASP A 175 22.76 -34.93 -27.94
N PRO A 176 23.37 -35.88 -27.20
CA PRO A 176 22.71 -36.96 -26.46
C PRO A 176 21.87 -36.48 -25.28
N PRO A 177 20.83 -37.25 -24.89
CA PRO A 177 19.90 -36.84 -23.86
C PRO A 177 20.61 -36.59 -22.51
N ALA A 178 20.20 -35.55 -21.81
CA ALA A 178 20.73 -35.23 -20.50
C ALA A 178 20.55 -36.39 -19.51
N SER A 179 21.46 -36.50 -18.54
CA SER A 179 21.35 -37.55 -17.53
C SER A 179 20.06 -37.40 -16.70
N GLU A 180 19.51 -38.55 -16.23
CA GLU A 180 18.31 -38.55 -15.37
C GLU A 180 18.46 -37.62 -14.16
N GLU A 181 19.67 -37.51 -13.61
CA GLU A 181 19.97 -36.65 -12.46
C GLU A 181 19.89 -35.18 -12.82
N ALA A 182 20.38 -34.79 -14.03
CA ALA A 182 20.25 -33.40 -14.53
C ALA A 182 18.79 -33.03 -14.78
N ILE A 183 18.00 -33.94 -15.38
CA ILE A 183 16.57 -33.75 -15.62
C ILE A 183 15.84 -33.60 -14.29
N ARG A 184 16.11 -34.47 -13.31
CA ARG A 184 15.48 -34.44 -12.00
C ARG A 184 15.77 -33.15 -11.25
N THR A 185 17.01 -32.68 -11.29
CA THR A 185 17.44 -31.44 -10.66
C THR A 185 16.72 -30.22 -11.26
N VAL A 186 16.62 -30.15 -12.59
CA VAL A 186 15.94 -29.02 -13.26
C VAL A 186 14.43 -29.08 -13.08
N ALA A 187 13.84 -30.30 -13.04
CA ALA A 187 12.40 -30.49 -12.81
C ALA A 187 12.01 -30.12 -11.38
N ALA A 188 12.79 -30.50 -10.37
CA ALA A 188 12.56 -30.10 -8.99
C ALA A 188 12.57 -28.58 -8.84
N ALA A 189 13.57 -27.89 -9.40
CA ALA A 189 13.64 -26.44 -9.41
C ALA A 189 12.49 -25.75 -10.17
N ALA A 190 11.81 -26.45 -11.07
CA ALA A 190 10.63 -25.93 -11.78
C ALA A 190 9.33 -26.16 -10.99
N ALA A 191 9.26 -27.20 -10.15
CA ALA A 191 8.09 -27.58 -9.37
C ALA A 191 7.92 -26.73 -8.09
N ASP A 192 9.01 -26.31 -7.45
CA ASP A 192 8.98 -25.52 -6.22
C ASP A 192 8.26 -24.15 -6.33
N CYS A 193 7.93 -23.74 -7.56
CA CYS A 193 7.24 -22.49 -7.83
C CYS A 193 5.71 -22.63 -8.00
N SER A 194 5.14 -23.84 -7.87
CA SER A 194 3.69 -24.08 -8.03
C SER A 194 2.92 -24.04 -6.71
N CYS A 195 3.59 -23.80 -5.58
CA CYS A 195 3.00 -23.83 -4.23
C CYS A 195 3.12 -22.46 -3.50
N ALA A 196 3.40 -21.34 -4.21
CA ALA A 196 3.40 -20.01 -3.61
C ALA A 196 2.24 -19.15 -4.13
#